data_e334d6d3a9d79bc7c9c9f6a3401cb559
#
_entry.id   e334d6d3a9d79bc7c9c9f6a3401cb559
#
_cell.length_a   1.000
_cell.length_b   1.000
_cell.length_c   1.000
_cell.angle_alpha   90.00
_cell.angle_beta   90.00
_cell.angle_gamma   90.00
#
_symmetry.space_group_name_H-M   'P 1'
#
loop_
_entity.id
_entity.type
_entity.pdbx_description
1 polymer ?
#
loop_
_entity_poly.entity_id
_entity_poly.type
_entity_poly.pdbx_seq_one_letter_code
_entity_poly.pdbx_strand_id
1 'polypeptide(L)'
;MEQEERKAKAPYSLNSKKVANATKVWLQKRGVKIEEIAELVMLLQKKYYPNLTMEECIHNVEQVLSKREVQNAVLTGIQLDILAEQELLIPELQDMISNDEGLYGVDEILAFSIVNVYGSIGFTNYGYVDKLKPGILERLNDKTLGPCNTFLDDIVGAVAASASSRIAHRKQTERELEHGEETLGKDIVR
;
A
#
# COMPACT_ATOMS: atom_id res chain seq x y z
N MET A 1 2.33 32.43 40.13
CA MET A 1 1.93 32.00 38.79
C MET A 1 3.21 31.97 37.95
N GLU A 2 3.90 30.83 37.93
CA GLU A 2 5.09 30.63 37.08
C GLU A 2 4.63 30.46 35.66
N GLN A 3 5.05 31.36 34.76
CA GLN A 3 4.93 31.16 33.32
C GLN A 3 6.02 30.17 32.91
N GLU A 4 5.64 28.92 32.67
CA GLU A 4 6.51 27.98 31.97
C GLU A 4 6.87 28.57 30.60
N GLU A 5 8.12 29.02 30.44
CA GLU A 5 8.68 29.38 29.16
C GLU A 5 8.58 28.17 28.20
N ARG A 6 7.66 28.21 27.26
CA ARG A 6 7.59 27.24 26.17
C ARG A 6 8.89 27.36 25.37
N LYS A 7 9.85 26.48 25.60
CA LYS A 7 11.03 26.33 24.76
C LYS A 7 10.60 26.18 23.30
N ALA A 8 11.05 27.08 22.46
CA ALA A 8 10.82 26.99 21.01
C ALA A 8 11.32 25.62 20.52
N LYS A 9 10.41 24.83 19.90
CA LYS A 9 10.80 23.55 19.31
C LYS A 9 11.75 23.82 18.17
N ALA A 10 12.83 23.04 18.09
CA ALA A 10 13.72 23.04 16.94
C ALA A 10 12.90 22.84 15.64
N PRO A 11 13.26 23.50 14.52
CA PRO A 11 12.55 23.36 13.27
C PRO A 11 12.52 21.88 12.86
N TYR A 12 11.32 21.39 12.51
CA TYR A 12 11.14 20.01 12.07
C TYR A 12 11.90 19.76 10.78
N SER A 13 12.84 18.83 10.79
CA SER A 13 13.56 18.37 9.61
C SER A 13 13.22 16.91 9.33
N LEU A 14 12.59 16.69 8.18
CA LEU A 14 12.17 15.36 7.76
C LEU A 14 13.35 14.57 7.18
N ASN A 15 13.68 13.43 7.78
CA ASN A 15 14.65 12.49 7.23
C ASN A 15 13.95 11.42 6.37
N SER A 16 13.91 11.66 5.05
CA SER A 16 13.25 10.78 4.07
C SER A 16 13.78 9.34 4.09
N LYS A 17 15.09 9.16 4.21
CA LYS A 17 15.70 7.82 4.25
C LYS A 17 15.31 7.06 5.52
N LYS A 18 15.23 7.76 6.65
CA LYS A 18 14.83 7.17 7.93
C LYS A 18 13.38 6.66 7.85
N VAL A 19 12.47 7.44 7.27
CA VAL A 19 11.05 7.05 7.16
C VAL A 19 10.88 5.89 6.19
N ALA A 20 11.55 5.91 5.03
CA ALA A 20 11.50 4.80 4.07
C ALA A 20 12.01 3.49 4.67
N ASN A 21 13.14 3.54 5.41
CA ASN A 21 13.66 2.36 6.09
C ASN A 21 12.73 1.87 7.21
N ALA A 22 12.17 2.79 8.00
CA ALA A 22 11.22 2.45 9.05
C ALA A 22 9.99 1.74 8.49
N THR A 23 9.45 2.18 7.36
CA THR A 23 8.30 1.54 6.70
C THR A 23 8.57 0.07 6.37
N LYS A 24 9.71 -0.23 5.74
CA LYS A 24 10.09 -1.62 5.41
C LYS A 24 10.31 -2.46 6.68
N VAL A 25 10.99 -1.91 7.68
CA VAL A 25 11.24 -2.59 8.97
C VAL A 25 9.93 -2.90 9.69
N TRP A 26 8.98 -1.97 9.71
CA TRP A 26 7.70 -2.20 10.39
C TRP A 26 6.81 -3.19 9.64
N LEU A 27 6.75 -3.16 8.31
CA LEU A 27 6.09 -4.22 7.55
C LEU A 27 6.67 -5.61 7.90
N GLN A 28 8.00 -5.74 7.90
CA GLN A 28 8.65 -6.99 8.25
C GLN A 28 8.36 -7.43 9.70
N LYS A 29 8.35 -6.50 10.67
CA LYS A 29 7.99 -6.79 12.07
C LYS A 29 6.55 -7.26 12.23
N ARG A 30 5.65 -6.79 11.36
CA ARG A 30 4.25 -7.25 11.27
C ARG A 30 4.10 -8.53 10.45
N GLY A 31 5.21 -9.18 10.07
CA GLY A 31 5.21 -10.43 9.33
C GLY A 31 4.87 -10.29 7.84
N VAL A 32 4.97 -9.09 7.27
CA VAL A 32 4.72 -8.83 5.86
C VAL A 32 6.06 -8.72 5.11
N LYS A 33 6.27 -9.60 4.12
CA LYS A 33 7.41 -9.55 3.20
C LYS A 33 7.03 -8.86 1.91
N ILE A 34 7.99 -8.19 1.28
CA ILE A 34 7.78 -7.54 -0.02
C ILE A 34 7.39 -8.55 -1.09
N GLU A 35 7.95 -9.75 -1.04
CA GLU A 35 7.67 -10.86 -1.94
C GLU A 35 6.20 -11.30 -1.86
N GLU A 36 5.60 -11.35 -0.65
CA GLU A 36 4.19 -11.71 -0.46
C GLU A 36 3.25 -10.65 -1.06
N ILE A 37 3.63 -9.36 -0.99
CA ILE A 37 2.89 -8.29 -1.70
C ILE A 37 3.05 -8.44 -3.22
N ALA A 38 4.25 -8.79 -3.68
CA ALA A 38 4.52 -8.99 -5.10
C ALA A 38 3.76 -10.21 -5.68
N GLU A 39 3.49 -11.24 -4.88
CA GLU A 39 2.62 -12.35 -5.26
C GLU A 39 1.18 -11.89 -5.55
N LEU A 40 0.64 -10.96 -4.76
CA LEU A 40 -0.66 -10.34 -5.05
C LEU A 40 -0.62 -9.54 -6.37
N VAL A 41 0.47 -8.81 -6.63
CA VAL A 41 0.65 -8.10 -7.90
C VAL A 41 0.69 -9.08 -9.07
N MET A 42 1.40 -10.19 -8.92
CA MET A 42 1.45 -11.26 -9.92
C MET A 42 0.05 -11.84 -10.18
N LEU A 43 -0.72 -12.13 -9.14
CA LEU A 43 -2.10 -12.62 -9.24
C LEU A 43 -2.97 -11.65 -10.04
N LEU A 44 -2.86 -10.35 -9.81
CA LEU A 44 -3.66 -9.32 -10.46
C LEU A 44 -3.30 -9.12 -11.93
N GLN A 45 -2.02 -9.28 -12.30
CA GLN A 45 -1.50 -8.84 -13.59
C GLN A 45 -1.11 -9.96 -14.55
N LYS A 46 -0.84 -11.19 -14.08
CA LYS A 46 -0.33 -12.30 -14.89
C LYS A 46 -1.21 -12.64 -16.09
N LYS A 47 -2.51 -12.54 -15.96
CA LYS A 47 -3.43 -12.82 -17.08
C LYS A 47 -3.37 -11.78 -18.20
N TYR A 48 -2.95 -10.55 -17.89
CA TYR A 48 -2.82 -9.47 -18.88
C TYR A 48 -1.40 -9.39 -19.46
N TYR A 49 -0.41 -9.83 -18.67
CA TYR A 49 1.01 -9.79 -19.01
C TYR A 49 1.66 -11.16 -18.73
N PRO A 50 1.52 -12.14 -19.66
CA PRO A 50 2.01 -13.50 -19.44
C PRO A 50 3.50 -13.61 -19.13
N ASN A 51 4.30 -12.65 -19.61
CA ASN A 51 5.75 -12.59 -19.40
C ASN A 51 6.15 -11.81 -18.15
N LEU A 52 5.19 -11.36 -17.33
CA LEU A 52 5.48 -10.65 -16.08
C LEU A 52 6.30 -11.54 -15.14
N THR A 53 7.38 -10.98 -14.60
CA THR A 53 8.28 -11.68 -13.67
C THR A 53 8.05 -11.23 -12.23
N MET A 54 8.51 -12.05 -11.27
CA MET A 54 8.43 -11.71 -9.84
C MET A 54 9.31 -10.50 -9.52
N GLU A 55 10.47 -10.37 -10.15
CA GLU A 55 11.38 -9.25 -10.01
C GLU A 55 10.71 -7.93 -10.42
N GLU A 56 9.94 -7.93 -11.51
CA GLU A 56 9.16 -6.76 -11.93
C GLU A 56 8.08 -6.42 -10.90
N CYS A 57 7.41 -7.41 -10.33
CA CYS A 57 6.41 -7.20 -9.29
C CYS A 57 7.05 -6.59 -8.04
N ILE A 58 8.14 -7.17 -7.53
CA ILE A 58 8.91 -6.67 -6.39
C ILE A 58 9.36 -5.23 -6.63
N HIS A 59 9.96 -4.96 -7.79
CA HIS A 59 10.39 -3.61 -8.15
C HIS A 59 9.23 -2.60 -8.08
N ASN A 60 8.05 -2.93 -8.61
CA ASN A 60 6.92 -2.01 -8.59
C ASN A 60 6.33 -1.82 -7.18
N VAL A 61 6.33 -2.84 -6.32
CA VAL A 61 5.98 -2.72 -4.91
C VAL A 61 6.96 -1.77 -4.20
N GLU A 62 8.26 -1.91 -4.41
CA GLU A 62 9.26 -1.02 -3.84
C GLU A 62 9.10 0.43 -4.31
N GLN A 63 8.75 0.64 -5.60
CA GLN A 63 8.48 1.98 -6.13
C GLN A 63 7.23 2.62 -5.48
N VAL A 64 6.20 1.84 -5.17
CA VAL A 64 5.03 2.32 -4.41
C VAL A 64 5.45 2.70 -3.00
N LEU A 65 6.15 1.83 -2.29
CA LEU A 65 6.64 2.07 -0.93
C LEU A 65 7.71 3.19 -0.83
N SER A 66 8.28 3.63 -1.94
CA SER A 66 9.21 4.75 -1.98
C SER A 66 8.52 6.11 -1.84
N LYS A 67 7.21 6.18 -2.11
CA LYS A 67 6.45 7.43 -2.02
C LYS A 67 6.14 7.80 -0.57
N ARG A 68 6.31 9.08 -0.26
CA ARG A 68 6.15 9.61 1.10
C ARG A 68 4.73 9.42 1.63
N GLU A 69 3.73 9.65 0.79
CA GLU A 69 2.33 9.52 1.13
C GLU A 69 2.00 8.07 1.53
N VAL A 70 2.53 7.11 0.78
CA VAL A 70 2.39 5.68 1.06
C VAL A 70 3.07 5.31 2.39
N GLN A 71 4.31 5.79 2.61
CA GLN A 71 5.03 5.55 3.86
C GLN A 71 4.26 6.07 5.07
N ASN A 72 3.67 7.26 4.96
CA ASN A 72 2.87 7.85 6.03
C ASN A 72 1.62 7.02 6.32
N ALA A 73 0.90 6.56 5.30
CA ALA A 73 -0.28 5.70 5.47
C ALA A 73 0.10 4.36 6.13
N VAL A 74 1.13 3.68 5.62
CA VAL A 74 1.63 2.40 6.17
C VAL A 74 2.00 2.54 7.64
N LEU A 75 2.80 3.54 8.00
CA LEU A 75 3.22 3.73 9.39
C LEU A 75 2.07 4.13 10.31
N THR A 76 1.10 4.90 9.80
CA THR A 76 -0.08 5.30 10.57
C THR A 76 -0.96 4.10 10.89
N GLY A 77 -1.31 3.29 9.90
CA GLY A 77 -2.15 2.10 10.11
C GLY A 77 -1.48 1.08 11.02
N ILE A 78 -0.20 0.75 10.79
CA ILE A 78 0.55 -0.14 11.68
C ILE A 78 0.58 0.38 13.12
N GLN A 79 0.72 1.71 13.32
CA GLN A 79 0.72 2.28 14.65
C GLN A 79 -0.65 2.16 15.33
N LEU A 80 -1.75 2.32 14.60
CA LEU A 80 -3.10 2.17 15.14
C LEU A 80 -3.38 0.71 15.53
N ASP A 81 -3.01 -0.25 14.70
CA ASP A 81 -3.10 -1.68 15.03
C ASP A 81 -2.31 -2.02 16.31
N ILE A 82 -1.08 -1.51 16.43
CA ILE A 82 -0.25 -1.71 17.64
C ILE A 82 -0.88 -1.07 18.87
N LEU A 83 -1.45 0.12 18.76
CA LEU A 83 -2.12 0.78 19.89
C LEU A 83 -3.37 0.02 20.33
N ALA A 84 -4.11 -0.57 19.38
CA ALA A 84 -5.24 -1.45 19.68
C ALA A 84 -4.79 -2.72 20.43
N GLU A 85 -3.71 -3.37 20.00
CA GLU A 85 -3.13 -4.54 20.69
C GLU A 85 -2.68 -4.22 22.12
N GLN A 86 -2.24 -2.98 22.36
CA GLN A 86 -1.77 -2.51 23.66
C GLN A 86 -2.87 -1.90 24.54
N GLU A 87 -4.12 -1.87 24.08
CA GLU A 87 -5.26 -1.25 24.77
C GLU A 87 -5.02 0.23 25.11
N LEU A 88 -4.36 0.97 24.19
CA LEU A 88 -3.96 2.38 24.37
C LEU A 88 -4.82 3.37 23.56
N LEU A 89 -5.86 2.90 22.91
CA LEU A 89 -6.83 3.76 22.24
C LEU A 89 -7.89 4.28 23.22
N ILE A 90 -8.62 5.33 22.82
CA ILE A 90 -9.83 5.72 23.55
C ILE A 90 -10.86 4.58 23.47
N PRO A 91 -11.69 4.39 24.51
CA PRO A 91 -12.56 3.20 24.60
C PRO A 91 -13.41 2.93 23.37
N GLU A 92 -13.98 3.97 22.75
CA GLU A 92 -14.83 3.85 21.58
C GLU A 92 -14.08 3.34 20.34
N LEU A 93 -12.84 3.78 20.14
CA LEU A 93 -11.99 3.30 19.05
C LEU A 93 -11.35 1.93 19.36
N GLN A 94 -11.11 1.64 20.64
CA GLN A 94 -10.54 0.38 21.07
C GLN A 94 -11.37 -0.80 20.60
N ASP A 95 -12.68 -0.74 20.86
CA ASP A 95 -13.60 -1.81 20.49
C ASP A 95 -13.74 -1.94 18.96
N MET A 96 -13.85 -0.82 18.24
CA MET A 96 -13.99 -0.82 16.78
C MET A 96 -12.76 -1.43 16.09
N ILE A 97 -11.57 -0.97 16.45
CA ILE A 97 -10.34 -1.39 15.78
C ILE A 97 -9.95 -2.81 16.18
N SER A 98 -10.05 -3.17 17.47
CA SER A 98 -9.68 -4.51 17.93
C SER A 98 -10.58 -5.61 17.37
N ASN A 99 -11.83 -5.30 17.01
CA ASN A 99 -12.78 -6.26 16.46
C ASN A 99 -12.91 -6.16 14.94
N ASP A 100 -12.20 -5.23 14.32
CA ASP A 100 -12.31 -4.94 12.89
C ASP A 100 -13.79 -4.77 12.52
N GLU A 101 -14.41 -3.70 13.06
CA GLU A 101 -15.84 -3.45 12.94
C GLU A 101 -16.18 -3.04 11.50
N GLY A 102 -17.04 -3.79 10.83
CA GLY A 102 -17.28 -3.68 9.39
C GLY A 102 -17.91 -2.37 8.90
N LEU A 103 -18.30 -1.45 9.79
CA LEU A 103 -18.75 -0.10 9.45
C LEU A 103 -17.79 0.97 9.97
N TYR A 104 -16.62 0.60 10.48
CA TYR A 104 -15.60 1.54 10.90
C TYR A 104 -15.08 2.37 9.71
N GLY A 105 -14.70 1.72 8.62
CA GLY A 105 -14.44 2.29 7.31
C GLY A 105 -13.25 3.26 7.21
N VAL A 106 -12.55 3.55 8.30
CA VAL A 106 -11.37 4.45 8.29
C VAL A 106 -10.12 3.73 7.80
N ASP A 107 -10.06 2.43 8.01
CA ASP A 107 -9.07 1.50 7.48
C ASP A 107 -9.06 1.50 5.94
N GLU A 108 -10.23 1.34 5.31
CA GLU A 108 -10.34 1.44 3.84
C GLU A 108 -10.06 2.86 3.34
N ILE A 109 -10.45 3.91 4.07
CA ILE A 109 -10.13 5.29 3.69
C ILE A 109 -8.61 5.53 3.76
N LEU A 110 -7.93 4.97 4.75
CA LEU A 110 -6.47 5.05 4.82
C LEU A 110 -5.83 4.29 3.64
N ALA A 111 -6.33 3.10 3.31
CA ALA A 111 -5.92 2.33 2.13
C ALA A 111 -6.19 3.12 0.82
N PHE A 112 -7.34 3.77 0.69
CA PHE A 112 -7.66 4.63 -0.46
C PHE A 112 -6.69 5.80 -0.61
N SER A 113 -6.12 6.32 0.46
CA SER A 113 -5.08 7.36 0.36
C SER A 113 -3.85 6.89 -0.42
N ILE A 114 -3.53 5.60 -0.37
CA ILE A 114 -2.46 4.96 -1.16
C ILE A 114 -2.92 4.77 -2.61
N VAL A 115 -4.08 4.16 -2.80
CA VAL A 115 -4.64 3.81 -4.12
C VAL A 115 -4.89 5.04 -4.97
N ASN A 116 -5.37 6.13 -4.37
CA ASN A 116 -5.68 7.39 -5.05
C ASN A 116 -4.48 7.98 -5.82
N VAL A 117 -3.26 7.68 -5.40
CA VAL A 117 -2.03 8.11 -6.11
C VAL A 117 -1.91 7.45 -7.50
N TYR A 118 -2.62 6.33 -7.74
CA TYR A 118 -2.47 5.46 -8.91
C TYR A 118 -3.73 5.33 -9.77
N GLY A 119 -4.79 6.07 -9.45
CA GLY A 119 -5.98 6.20 -10.29
C GLY A 119 -6.93 5.00 -10.29
N SER A 120 -7.84 4.98 -11.28
CA SER A 120 -9.00 4.06 -11.31
C SER A 120 -8.64 2.57 -11.36
N ILE A 121 -7.56 2.20 -12.06
CA ILE A 121 -7.08 0.81 -12.10
C ILE A 121 -6.71 0.35 -10.69
N GLY A 122 -6.08 1.24 -9.90
CA GLY A 122 -5.76 0.97 -8.50
C GLY A 122 -7.01 0.66 -7.67
N PHE A 123 -8.06 1.48 -7.76
CA PHE A 123 -9.31 1.27 -7.04
C PHE A 123 -10.00 -0.05 -7.41
N THR A 124 -10.06 -0.38 -8.70
CA THR A 124 -10.66 -1.64 -9.15
C THR A 124 -9.89 -2.86 -8.63
N ASN A 125 -8.56 -2.82 -8.70
CA ASN A 125 -7.71 -3.90 -8.20
C ASN A 125 -7.80 -4.02 -6.67
N TYR A 126 -7.84 -2.89 -5.95
CA TYR A 126 -7.99 -2.90 -4.49
C TYR A 126 -9.31 -3.56 -4.08
N GLY A 127 -10.45 -3.10 -4.60
CA GLY A 127 -11.74 -3.71 -4.27
C GLY A 127 -11.83 -5.21 -4.64
N TYR A 128 -11.09 -5.66 -5.64
CA TYR A 128 -11.01 -7.08 -6.00
C TYR A 128 -10.23 -7.89 -4.96
N VAL A 129 -9.03 -7.46 -4.58
CA VAL A 129 -8.21 -8.21 -3.61
C VAL A 129 -8.76 -8.10 -2.20
N ASP A 130 -9.34 -6.96 -1.85
CA ASP A 130 -10.00 -6.74 -0.59
C ASP A 130 -11.19 -7.70 -0.40
N LYS A 131 -12.03 -7.84 -1.41
CA LYS A 131 -13.15 -8.78 -1.37
C LYS A 131 -12.72 -10.25 -1.30
N LEU A 132 -11.65 -10.64 -1.97
CA LEU A 132 -11.21 -12.03 -2.05
C LEU A 132 -10.21 -12.42 -0.96
N LYS A 133 -9.53 -11.45 -0.38
CA LYS A 133 -8.46 -11.63 0.62
C LYS A 133 -7.48 -12.76 0.25
N PRO A 134 -6.88 -12.79 -0.97
CA PRO A 134 -6.01 -13.88 -1.39
C PRO A 134 -4.62 -13.81 -0.75
N GLY A 135 -3.93 -14.93 -0.67
CA GLY A 135 -2.53 -15.02 -0.25
C GLY A 135 -2.28 -14.46 1.14
N ILE A 136 -1.36 -13.51 1.27
CA ILE A 136 -1.05 -12.88 2.57
C ILE A 136 -2.28 -12.21 3.21
N LEU A 137 -3.23 -11.69 2.42
CA LEU A 137 -4.42 -11.03 2.97
C LEU A 137 -5.32 -12.00 3.73
N GLU A 138 -5.42 -13.26 3.33
CA GLU A 138 -6.14 -14.30 4.08
C GLU A 138 -5.56 -14.43 5.50
N ARG A 139 -4.23 -14.48 5.62
CA ARG A 139 -3.54 -14.56 6.91
C ARG A 139 -3.70 -13.29 7.76
N LEU A 140 -3.61 -12.12 7.13
CA LEU A 140 -3.75 -10.85 7.87
C LEU A 140 -5.19 -10.60 8.34
N ASN A 141 -6.18 -11.05 7.57
CA ASN A 141 -7.60 -10.94 7.91
C ASN A 141 -8.09 -12.03 8.88
N ASP A 142 -7.22 -12.97 9.26
CA ASP A 142 -7.58 -14.03 10.23
C ASP A 142 -7.54 -13.50 11.66
N LYS A 143 -8.71 -13.20 12.20
CA LYS A 143 -8.90 -12.68 13.57
C LYS A 143 -8.56 -13.69 14.67
N THR A 144 -8.31 -14.96 14.33
CA THR A 144 -7.95 -16.00 15.30
C THR A 144 -6.46 -16.02 15.64
N LEU A 145 -5.63 -15.35 14.86
CA LEU A 145 -4.16 -15.38 14.95
C LEU A 145 -3.55 -14.35 15.92
N GLY A 146 -4.34 -13.62 16.65
CA GLY A 146 -3.90 -12.76 17.75
C GLY A 146 -3.50 -11.33 17.43
N PRO A 147 -2.68 -11.00 16.40
CA PRO A 147 -2.38 -9.61 16.07
C PRO A 147 -3.58 -8.86 15.49
N CYS A 148 -3.77 -7.61 15.88
CA CYS A 148 -4.74 -6.71 15.25
C CYS A 148 -4.16 -6.25 13.90
N ASN A 149 -4.85 -6.50 12.80
CA ASN A 149 -4.46 -6.11 11.45
C ASN A 149 -5.56 -5.34 10.71
N THR A 150 -6.46 -4.68 11.44
CA THR A 150 -7.60 -3.91 10.90
C THR A 150 -7.18 -2.91 9.82
N PHE A 151 -6.00 -2.27 9.99
CA PHE A 151 -5.44 -1.39 8.98
C PHE A 151 -4.44 -2.10 8.06
N LEU A 152 -3.73 -3.10 8.57
CA LEU A 152 -2.58 -3.65 7.86
C LEU A 152 -2.98 -4.48 6.64
N ASP A 153 -4.05 -5.26 6.71
CA ASP A 153 -4.51 -6.07 5.57
C ASP A 153 -4.96 -5.19 4.40
N ASP A 154 -5.72 -4.13 4.68
CA ASP A 154 -6.16 -3.15 3.70
C ASP A 154 -4.98 -2.37 3.07
N ILE A 155 -4.02 -1.96 3.89
CA ILE A 155 -2.80 -1.29 3.43
C ILE A 155 -2.01 -2.20 2.49
N VAL A 156 -1.83 -3.47 2.82
CA VAL A 156 -1.13 -4.45 1.99
C VAL A 156 -1.86 -4.64 0.66
N GLY A 157 -3.19 -4.78 0.68
CA GLY A 157 -4.04 -4.82 -0.50
C GLY A 157 -3.90 -3.57 -1.38
N ALA A 158 -3.90 -2.39 -0.75
CA ALA A 158 -3.73 -1.10 -1.44
C ALA A 158 -2.35 -0.95 -2.10
N VAL A 159 -1.28 -1.38 -1.43
CA VAL A 159 0.08 -1.37 -2.01
C VAL A 159 0.16 -2.30 -3.22
N ALA A 160 -0.40 -3.51 -3.15
CA ALA A 160 -0.43 -4.46 -4.25
C ALA A 160 -1.25 -3.92 -5.44
N ALA A 161 -2.43 -3.36 -5.19
CA ALA A 161 -3.29 -2.74 -6.19
C ALA A 161 -2.60 -1.55 -6.89
N SER A 162 -1.89 -0.73 -6.12
CA SER A 162 -1.12 0.41 -6.61
C SER A 162 0.06 -0.01 -7.48
N ALA A 163 0.80 -1.05 -7.08
CA ALA A 163 1.88 -1.61 -7.88
C ALA A 163 1.36 -2.22 -9.18
N SER A 164 0.21 -2.87 -9.15
CA SER A 164 -0.48 -3.41 -10.33
C SER A 164 -0.90 -2.30 -11.29
N SER A 165 -1.47 -1.20 -10.79
CA SER A 165 -1.81 -0.04 -11.60
C SER A 165 -0.58 0.57 -12.27
N ARG A 166 0.53 0.68 -11.55
CA ARG A 166 1.80 1.18 -12.07
C ARG A 166 2.31 0.33 -13.26
N ILE A 167 2.23 -1.01 -13.14
CA ILE A 167 2.60 -1.93 -14.23
C ILE A 167 1.69 -1.70 -15.44
N ALA A 168 0.37 -1.63 -15.24
CA ALA A 168 -0.59 -1.45 -16.32
C ALA A 168 -0.35 -0.16 -17.11
N HIS A 169 -0.14 0.97 -16.41
CA HIS A 169 0.15 2.26 -17.04
C HIS A 169 1.47 2.22 -17.83
N ARG A 170 2.54 1.64 -17.29
CA ARG A 170 3.81 1.51 -17.97
C ARG A 170 3.68 0.68 -19.25
N LYS A 171 3.01 -0.46 -19.18
CA LYS A 171 2.79 -1.34 -20.33
C LYS A 171 1.91 -0.71 -21.41
N GLN A 172 0.95 0.13 -21.03
CA GLN A 172 0.17 0.91 -21.98
C GLN A 172 1.06 1.92 -22.72
N THR A 173 1.88 2.68 -22.00
CA THR A 173 2.81 3.64 -22.61
C THR A 173 3.81 2.96 -23.55
N GLU A 174 4.37 1.80 -23.18
CA GLU A 174 5.25 1.01 -24.03
C GLU A 174 4.55 0.65 -25.36
N ARG A 175 3.31 0.18 -25.33
CA ARG A 175 2.52 -0.16 -26.54
C ARG A 175 2.22 1.06 -27.41
N GLU A 176 1.89 2.19 -26.80
CA GLU A 176 1.61 3.44 -27.53
C GLU A 176 2.84 3.95 -28.26
N LEU A 177 4.04 3.82 -27.69
CA LEU A 177 5.31 4.16 -28.32
C LEU A 177 5.61 3.23 -29.50
N GLU A 178 5.48 1.92 -29.33
CA GLU A 178 5.69 0.93 -30.40
C GLU A 178 4.74 1.19 -31.59
N HIS A 179 3.46 1.46 -31.35
CA HIS A 179 2.50 1.78 -32.41
C HIS A 179 2.75 3.15 -33.05
N GLY A 180 3.22 4.14 -32.31
CA GLY A 180 3.60 5.46 -32.81
C GLY A 180 4.79 5.39 -33.78
N GLU A 181 5.80 4.59 -33.46
CA GLU A 181 6.96 4.36 -34.33
C GLU A 181 6.58 3.60 -35.61
N GLU A 182 5.69 2.62 -35.57
CA GLU A 182 5.18 1.91 -36.75
C GLU A 182 4.40 2.83 -37.70
N THR A 183 3.66 3.79 -37.17
CA THR A 183 2.88 4.76 -37.97
C THR A 183 3.78 5.76 -38.65
N LEU A 184 4.76 6.31 -37.94
CA LEU A 184 5.77 7.22 -38.51
C LEU A 184 6.65 6.55 -39.57
N GLY A 185 6.99 5.28 -39.39
CA GLY A 185 7.77 4.50 -40.37
C GLY A 185 7.02 4.25 -41.70
N LYS A 186 5.67 4.17 -41.67
CA LYS A 186 4.84 3.97 -42.87
C LYS A 186 4.60 5.26 -43.66
N ASP A 187 4.63 6.41 -43.00
CA ASP A 187 4.43 7.72 -43.65
C ASP A 187 5.70 8.26 -44.30
N ILE A 188 6.89 7.74 -43.98
CA ILE A 188 8.18 8.11 -44.61
C ILE A 188 8.44 7.34 -45.90
N VAL A 189 7.72 6.26 -46.19
CA VAL A 189 7.90 5.37 -47.34
C VAL A 189 6.85 5.65 -48.46
N ARG A 190 6.08 6.72 -48.35
CA ARG A 190 5.21 7.27 -49.39
C ARG A 190 5.75 8.61 -49.84
#